data_7a21dd7bf45323ff935a78b4645299d8
#
_entry.id   7a21dd7bf45323ff935a78b4645299d8
#
_cell.length_a   1.000
_cell.length_b   1.000
_cell.length_c   1.000
_cell.angle_alpha   90.00
_cell.angle_beta   90.00
_cell.angle_gamma   90.00
#
_symmetry.space_group_name_H-M   'P 1'
#
loop_
_entity.id
_entity.type
_entity.pdbx_description
1 polymer ?
#
loop_
_entity_poly.entity_id
_entity_poly.type
_entity_poly.pdbx_seq_one_letter_code
_entity_poly.pdbx_strand_id
1 'polypeptide(L)'
;MNIDDLEWQSRTLSGIPPRLVTMLVERGAVELLVQAASEQGEWFCAQAAARELSRAGEVARALVVLEPFIEVGWNRARWEEAEVLLEAGRVQQALDTVRPDEEGPASEWVCHDFAELLAKAGRLDEAITVLTPHLDREWILSALVELTESQGRDEQVLELIAPRAQQARSARGEERWSFSPSNAQDLQAQVLERADRVDEAVRMLGADIAAGHFLVQNTLTAYAELLQRHGRLEELRVLGTGKHAGEALAYYARALEDDGQEDEAEAVLRHFIAAAEYPDQFRWALIELLGRQGRIEDAVEVGRPTFDYHDACLFEGVIHLLHEAGRLDDALALLDERSAEFIEEHSSWFSSNRIWLLGEAGRHEEALAYAETLPPDTYGLTVSKAWILEEMGRLEDALALLRADTELQPSEVAELLIRHGRAAEAIAGMPSLAEHHAASRGVRRPCRPAVAPTTLPSTLPFGRAASEERRLAASPCARGGRR
;
A
#
# COMPACT_ATOMS: atom_id res chain seq x y z
N MET A 1 -16.64 26.30 0.17
CA MET A 1 -15.85 25.32 0.96
C MET A 1 -16.15 25.53 2.43
N ASN A 2 -16.35 24.47 3.19
CA ASN A 2 -16.53 24.46 4.63
C ASN A 2 -15.85 23.22 5.23
N ILE A 3 -15.80 23.11 6.55
CA ILE A 3 -15.10 22.03 7.23
C ILE A 3 -15.70 20.64 6.93
N ASP A 4 -17.02 20.53 6.77
CA ASP A 4 -17.69 19.25 6.45
C ASP A 4 -17.28 18.74 5.06
N ASP A 5 -17.08 19.64 4.09
CA ASP A 5 -16.59 19.28 2.75
C ASP A 5 -15.17 18.70 2.82
N LEU A 6 -14.28 19.31 3.61
CA LEU A 6 -12.90 18.91 3.81
C LEU A 6 -12.80 17.58 4.57
N GLU A 7 -13.61 17.38 5.60
CA GLU A 7 -13.70 16.10 6.32
C GLU A 7 -14.22 14.98 5.40
N TRP A 8 -15.22 15.28 4.56
CA TRP A 8 -15.73 14.34 3.59
C TRP A 8 -14.65 13.96 2.57
N GLN A 9 -13.95 14.95 2.00
CA GLN A 9 -12.84 14.73 1.07
C GLN A 9 -11.74 13.84 1.70
N SER A 10 -11.33 14.16 2.91
CA SER A 10 -10.28 13.43 3.61
C SER A 10 -10.63 11.96 3.88
N ARG A 11 -11.92 11.65 4.12
CA ARG A 11 -12.39 10.28 4.38
C ARG A 11 -12.61 9.46 3.12
N THR A 12 -13.04 10.12 2.03
CA THR A 12 -13.46 9.44 0.81
C THR A 12 -12.46 9.52 -0.32
N LEU A 13 -11.44 10.38 -0.18
CA LEU A 13 -10.48 10.75 -1.23
C LEU A 13 -11.16 11.27 -2.51
N SER A 14 -12.37 11.81 -2.37
CA SER A 14 -13.19 12.35 -3.48
C SER A 14 -12.76 13.78 -3.84
N GLY A 15 -13.40 14.35 -4.87
CA GLY A 15 -12.94 15.60 -5.49
C GLY A 15 -11.79 15.31 -6.45
N ILE A 16 -10.73 16.11 -6.39
CA ILE A 16 -9.47 15.82 -7.10
C ILE A 16 -8.64 14.87 -6.22
N PRO A 17 -8.59 13.56 -6.54
CA PRO A 17 -7.95 12.58 -5.68
C PRO A 17 -6.43 12.70 -5.69
N PRO A 18 -5.72 12.23 -4.64
CA PRO A 18 -4.26 12.34 -4.54
C PRO A 18 -3.50 11.86 -5.77
N ARG A 19 -3.97 10.80 -6.46
CA ARG A 19 -3.30 10.30 -7.68
C ARG A 19 -3.29 11.34 -8.81
N LEU A 20 -4.37 12.09 -9.02
CA LEU A 20 -4.40 13.17 -10.03
C LEU A 20 -3.51 14.34 -9.59
N VAL A 21 -3.49 14.65 -8.30
CA VAL A 21 -2.59 15.67 -7.74
C VAL A 21 -1.13 15.29 -8.00
N THR A 22 -0.73 14.04 -7.76
CA THR A 22 0.62 13.53 -8.08
C THR A 22 0.96 13.71 -9.56
N MET A 23 0.05 13.34 -10.46
CA MET A 23 0.24 13.51 -11.89
C MET A 23 0.41 14.99 -12.29
N LEU A 24 -0.29 15.91 -11.63
CA LEU A 24 -0.13 17.36 -11.85
C LEU A 24 1.21 17.87 -11.34
N VAL A 25 1.67 17.40 -10.16
CA VAL A 25 2.99 17.71 -9.61
C VAL A 25 4.10 17.24 -10.56
N GLU A 26 4.05 15.99 -11.01
CA GLU A 26 5.03 15.42 -11.95
C GLU A 26 5.14 16.21 -13.26
N ARG A 27 4.08 16.89 -13.68
CA ARG A 27 4.04 17.76 -14.86
C ARG A 27 4.42 19.22 -14.57
N GLY A 28 4.75 19.54 -13.32
CA GLY A 28 5.05 20.91 -12.91
C GLY A 28 3.85 21.86 -12.99
N ALA A 29 2.63 21.35 -12.92
CA ALA A 29 1.39 22.12 -13.10
C ALA A 29 0.96 22.84 -11.81
N VAL A 30 1.91 23.48 -11.10
CA VAL A 30 1.69 24.11 -9.78
C VAL A 30 0.59 25.17 -9.82
N GLU A 31 0.52 25.98 -10.89
CA GLU A 31 -0.50 27.03 -11.02
C GLU A 31 -1.93 26.44 -11.13
N LEU A 32 -2.07 25.26 -11.75
CA LEU A 32 -3.37 24.57 -11.79
C LEU A 32 -3.75 24.00 -10.42
N LEU A 33 -2.78 23.55 -9.63
CA LEU A 33 -3.03 23.12 -8.23
C LEU A 33 -3.47 24.31 -7.38
N VAL A 34 -2.81 25.48 -7.51
CA VAL A 34 -3.20 26.72 -6.85
C VAL A 34 -4.61 27.15 -7.26
N GLN A 35 -4.92 27.08 -8.53
CA GLN A 35 -6.25 27.41 -9.05
C GLN A 35 -7.33 26.46 -8.46
N ALA A 36 -7.12 25.16 -8.51
CA ALA A 36 -8.06 24.19 -7.97
C ALA A 36 -8.27 24.36 -6.46
N ALA A 37 -7.20 24.67 -5.71
CA ALA A 37 -7.29 24.98 -4.30
C ALA A 37 -8.17 26.20 -4.02
N SER A 38 -7.95 27.30 -4.75
CA SER A 38 -8.62 28.60 -4.51
C SER A 38 -10.07 28.64 -5.05
N GLU A 39 -10.31 28.12 -6.26
CA GLU A 39 -11.61 28.20 -6.94
C GLU A 39 -12.54 27.05 -6.60
N GLN A 40 -11.99 25.84 -6.41
CA GLN A 40 -12.77 24.61 -6.19
C GLN A 40 -12.75 24.14 -4.73
N GLY A 41 -11.85 24.69 -3.89
CA GLY A 41 -11.75 24.34 -2.48
C GLY A 41 -11.10 22.98 -2.21
N GLU A 42 -10.22 22.54 -3.13
CA GLU A 42 -9.60 21.23 -3.13
C GLU A 42 -8.38 21.16 -2.20
N TRP A 43 -8.53 20.47 -1.06
CA TRP A 43 -7.48 20.39 -0.05
C TRP A 43 -6.21 19.71 -0.56
N PHE A 44 -6.31 18.57 -1.26
CA PHE A 44 -5.13 17.86 -1.74
C PHE A 44 -4.33 18.70 -2.73
N CYS A 45 -5.02 19.54 -3.54
CA CYS A 45 -4.35 20.50 -4.42
C CYS A 45 -3.67 21.61 -3.63
N ALA A 46 -4.31 22.15 -2.57
CA ALA A 46 -3.72 23.16 -1.71
C ALA A 46 -2.45 22.67 -1.04
N GLN A 47 -2.50 21.46 -0.49
CA GLN A 47 -1.37 20.81 0.17
C GLN A 47 -0.18 20.62 -0.80
N ALA A 48 -0.44 20.06 -1.97
CA ALA A 48 0.61 19.86 -2.97
C ALA A 48 1.17 21.17 -3.51
N ALA A 49 0.32 22.16 -3.79
CA ALA A 49 0.76 23.48 -4.23
C ALA A 49 1.64 24.16 -3.19
N ALA A 50 1.26 24.12 -1.90
CA ALA A 50 2.04 24.70 -0.82
C ALA A 50 3.43 24.07 -0.72
N ARG A 51 3.53 22.76 -0.83
CA ARG A 51 4.81 22.02 -0.83
C ARG A 51 5.70 22.36 -2.03
N GLU A 52 5.14 22.37 -3.22
CA GLU A 52 5.91 22.71 -4.43
C GLU A 52 6.39 24.17 -4.41
N LEU A 53 5.54 25.12 -3.97
CA LEU A 53 5.92 26.51 -3.80
C LEU A 53 6.99 26.69 -2.70
N SER A 54 6.90 25.96 -1.59
CA SER A 54 7.91 25.94 -0.53
C SER A 54 9.26 25.49 -1.08
N ARG A 55 9.30 24.36 -1.80
CA ARG A 55 10.52 23.82 -2.42
C ARG A 55 11.13 24.78 -3.45
N ALA A 56 10.28 25.57 -4.13
CA ALA A 56 10.72 26.62 -5.04
C ALA A 56 11.20 27.90 -4.31
N GLY A 57 11.11 27.96 -2.98
CA GLY A 57 11.45 29.13 -2.18
C GLY A 57 10.36 30.20 -2.14
N GLU A 58 9.17 29.93 -2.69
CA GLU A 58 8.03 30.86 -2.75
C GLU A 58 7.14 30.77 -1.50
N VAL A 59 7.76 30.79 -0.32
CA VAL A 59 7.13 30.57 0.99
C VAL A 59 5.90 31.45 1.22
N ALA A 60 5.96 32.73 0.82
CA ALA A 60 4.82 33.64 0.99
C ALA A 60 3.59 33.20 0.18
N ARG A 61 3.79 32.68 -1.04
CA ARG A 61 2.70 32.14 -1.87
C ARG A 61 2.15 30.83 -1.29
N ALA A 62 3.03 29.97 -0.78
CA ALA A 62 2.63 28.73 -0.13
C ALA A 62 1.67 29.00 1.05
N LEU A 63 2.01 29.96 1.90
CA LEU A 63 1.17 30.36 3.04
C LEU A 63 -0.18 30.94 2.60
N VAL A 64 -0.20 31.76 1.55
CA VAL A 64 -1.44 32.34 0.99
C VAL A 64 -2.39 31.25 0.46
N VAL A 65 -1.85 30.18 -0.13
CA VAL A 65 -2.67 29.04 -0.59
C VAL A 65 -3.34 28.32 0.57
N LEU A 66 -2.68 28.23 1.74
CA LEU A 66 -3.21 27.53 2.93
C LEU A 66 -4.20 28.39 3.75
N GLU A 67 -4.10 29.73 3.66
CA GLU A 67 -4.87 30.66 4.50
C GLU A 67 -6.39 30.39 4.50
N PRO A 68 -7.10 30.19 3.36
CA PRO A 68 -8.54 29.91 3.34
C PRO A 68 -8.93 28.63 4.08
N PHE A 69 -8.05 27.64 4.10
CA PHE A 69 -8.27 26.37 4.80
C PHE A 69 -8.05 26.51 6.31
N ILE A 70 -7.10 27.34 6.70
CA ILE A 70 -6.86 27.68 8.11
C ILE A 70 -8.03 28.48 8.68
N GLU A 71 -8.57 29.46 7.92
CA GLU A 71 -9.70 30.30 8.32
C GLU A 71 -10.97 29.48 8.58
N VAL A 72 -11.23 28.42 7.82
CA VAL A 72 -12.38 27.52 8.07
C VAL A 72 -12.11 26.52 9.20
N GLY A 73 -10.95 26.55 9.84
CA GLY A 73 -10.59 25.69 10.96
C GLY A 73 -10.08 24.31 10.59
N TRP A 74 -9.57 24.13 9.36
CA TRP A 74 -9.02 22.86 8.92
C TRP A 74 -7.64 22.59 9.54
N ASN A 75 -7.57 21.75 10.56
CA ASN A 75 -6.34 21.50 11.32
C ASN A 75 -5.17 21.02 10.45
N ARG A 76 -5.39 20.21 9.41
CA ARG A 76 -4.32 19.76 8.52
C ARG A 76 -3.63 20.92 7.80
N ALA A 77 -4.34 22.02 7.53
CA ALA A 77 -3.73 23.20 6.93
C ALA A 77 -2.75 23.91 7.89
N ARG A 78 -3.01 23.89 9.21
CA ARG A 78 -2.06 24.40 10.20
C ARG A 78 -0.79 23.56 10.28
N TRP A 79 -0.93 22.24 10.18
CA TRP A 79 0.23 21.34 10.11
C TRP A 79 1.05 21.57 8.85
N GLU A 80 0.40 21.74 7.70
CA GLU A 80 1.08 22.05 6.45
C GLU A 80 1.74 23.43 6.49
N GLU A 81 1.11 24.44 7.13
CA GLU A 81 1.72 25.75 7.40
C GLU A 81 3.00 25.59 8.24
N ALA A 82 2.96 24.77 9.29
CA ALA A 82 4.12 24.51 10.14
C ALA A 82 5.27 23.85 9.36
N GLU A 83 4.97 22.89 8.48
CA GLU A 83 5.97 22.27 7.60
C GLU A 83 6.60 23.30 6.64
N VAL A 84 5.80 24.14 5.99
CA VAL A 84 6.29 25.22 5.11
C VAL A 84 7.19 26.19 5.88
N LEU A 85 6.81 26.57 7.09
CA LEU A 85 7.61 27.44 7.95
C LEU A 85 8.93 26.78 8.37
N LEU A 86 8.90 25.50 8.68
CA LEU A 86 10.07 24.71 9.04
C LEU A 86 11.07 24.62 7.88
N GLU A 87 10.61 24.29 6.68
CA GLU A 87 11.42 24.25 5.46
C GLU A 87 12.06 25.63 5.17
N ALA A 88 11.34 26.71 5.47
CA ALA A 88 11.85 28.09 5.37
C ALA A 88 12.84 28.50 6.48
N GLY A 89 13.20 27.58 7.39
CA GLY A 89 14.08 27.83 8.52
C GLY A 89 13.44 28.62 9.68
N ARG A 90 12.12 28.85 9.64
CA ARG A 90 11.36 29.59 10.67
C ARG A 90 10.91 28.64 11.79
N VAL A 91 11.87 27.88 12.35
CA VAL A 91 11.65 26.75 13.27
C VAL A 91 10.73 27.10 14.44
N GLN A 92 11.01 28.20 15.17
CA GLN A 92 10.22 28.52 16.34
C GLN A 92 8.77 28.84 15.97
N GLN A 93 8.56 29.57 14.87
CA GLN A 93 7.22 29.89 14.40
C GLN A 93 6.45 28.64 13.96
N ALA A 94 7.11 27.71 13.25
CA ALA A 94 6.54 26.42 12.87
C ALA A 94 6.01 25.65 14.09
N LEU A 95 6.84 25.54 15.12
CA LEU A 95 6.48 24.82 16.35
C LEU A 95 5.35 25.52 17.12
N ASP A 96 5.36 26.86 17.17
CA ASP A 96 4.31 27.62 17.89
C ASP A 96 2.95 27.56 17.19
N THR A 97 2.92 27.36 15.84
CA THR A 97 1.68 27.22 15.06
C THR A 97 0.85 26.00 15.45
N VAL A 98 1.51 24.89 15.84
CA VAL A 98 0.86 23.59 16.10
C VAL A 98 1.16 23.02 17.49
N ARG A 99 1.74 23.82 18.38
CA ARG A 99 2.03 23.39 19.76
C ARG A 99 0.75 22.93 20.46
N PRO A 100 0.74 21.71 21.02
CA PRO A 100 -0.40 21.25 21.82
C PRO A 100 -0.69 22.18 22.99
N ASP A 101 -1.99 22.40 23.29
CA ASP A 101 -2.40 23.20 24.44
C ASP A 101 -1.96 22.50 25.74
N GLU A 102 -1.40 23.29 26.67
CA GLU A 102 -0.95 22.81 27.99
C GLU A 102 -2.13 22.51 28.96
N GLU A 103 -3.34 23.02 28.66
CA GLU A 103 -4.49 22.98 29.58
C GLU A 103 -5.34 21.67 29.46
N GLY A 104 -5.01 20.75 28.56
CA GLY A 104 -5.74 19.49 28.37
C GLY A 104 -4.85 18.35 27.91
N PRO A 105 -5.29 17.08 28.07
CA PRO A 105 -4.58 15.97 27.46
C PRO A 105 -4.64 16.14 25.94
N ALA A 106 -3.51 16.50 25.34
CA ALA A 106 -3.40 16.48 23.88
C ALA A 106 -3.74 15.08 23.34
N SER A 107 -4.47 15.01 22.24
CA SER A 107 -4.74 13.71 21.65
C SER A 107 -3.43 13.05 21.21
N GLU A 108 -3.35 11.74 21.30
CA GLU A 108 -2.18 10.96 20.90
C GLU A 108 -1.70 11.31 19.48
N TRP A 109 -2.64 11.57 18.56
CA TRP A 109 -2.35 11.99 17.17
C TRP A 109 -1.64 13.35 17.10
N VAL A 110 -2.08 14.31 17.90
CA VAL A 110 -1.44 15.65 17.96
C VAL A 110 -0.03 15.52 18.54
N CYS A 111 0.16 14.70 19.57
CA CYS A 111 1.48 14.43 20.14
C CYS A 111 2.43 13.77 19.13
N HIS A 112 1.93 12.83 18.35
CA HIS A 112 2.68 12.17 17.29
C HIS A 112 3.14 13.18 16.21
N ASP A 113 2.20 13.92 15.62
CA ASP A 113 2.50 14.86 14.55
C ASP A 113 3.46 15.97 15.05
N PHE A 114 3.29 16.40 16.31
CA PHE A 114 4.20 17.37 16.92
C PHE A 114 5.61 16.80 17.17
N ALA A 115 5.71 15.54 17.56
CA ALA A 115 7.00 14.87 17.72
C ALA A 115 7.73 14.70 16.37
N GLU A 116 7.01 14.38 15.29
CA GLU A 116 7.59 14.37 13.94
C GLU A 116 8.15 15.73 13.55
N LEU A 117 7.39 16.81 13.78
CA LEU A 117 7.84 18.16 13.48
C LEU A 117 9.07 18.56 14.32
N LEU A 118 9.10 18.19 15.62
CA LEU A 118 10.25 18.38 16.49
C LEU A 118 11.49 17.62 15.98
N ALA A 119 11.32 16.36 15.55
CA ALA A 119 12.42 15.57 15.01
C ALA A 119 12.97 16.17 13.72
N LYS A 120 12.12 16.60 12.80
CA LYS A 120 12.49 17.34 11.57
C LYS A 120 13.20 18.66 11.90
N ALA A 121 12.82 19.33 13.01
CA ALA A 121 13.49 20.53 13.51
C ALA A 121 14.83 20.26 14.22
N GLY A 122 15.29 19.00 14.30
CA GLY A 122 16.50 18.60 15.03
C GLY A 122 16.34 18.56 16.55
N ARG A 123 15.11 18.63 17.08
CA ARG A 123 14.80 18.66 18.52
C ARG A 123 14.34 17.27 19.01
N LEU A 124 15.15 16.25 18.70
CA LEU A 124 14.80 14.85 18.93
C LEU A 124 14.51 14.50 20.38
N ASP A 125 15.27 15.06 21.35
CA ASP A 125 15.06 14.79 22.77
C ASP A 125 13.69 15.30 23.26
N GLU A 126 13.19 16.38 22.67
CA GLU A 126 11.84 16.89 22.94
C GLU A 126 10.78 16.01 22.27
N ALA A 127 11.03 15.55 21.05
CA ALA A 127 10.14 14.60 20.37
C ALA A 127 9.95 13.33 21.21
N ILE A 128 11.03 12.74 21.71
CA ILE A 128 10.98 11.57 22.61
C ILE A 128 10.18 11.90 23.88
N THR A 129 10.39 13.08 24.45
CA THR A 129 9.67 13.51 25.68
C THR A 129 8.17 13.61 25.44
N VAL A 130 7.74 14.14 24.28
CA VAL A 130 6.33 14.26 23.90
C VAL A 130 5.68 12.87 23.70
N LEU A 131 6.38 11.91 23.11
CA LEU A 131 5.85 10.56 22.86
C LEU A 131 5.82 9.67 24.11
N THR A 132 6.74 9.88 25.06
CA THR A 132 6.92 9.00 26.22
C THR A 132 5.65 8.69 27.01
N PRO A 133 4.74 9.65 27.30
CA PRO A 133 3.49 9.38 28.01
C PRO A 133 2.53 8.45 27.28
N HIS A 134 2.68 8.28 25.95
CA HIS A 134 1.75 7.58 25.06
C HIS A 134 2.29 6.24 24.52
N LEU A 135 3.42 5.75 25.05
CA LEU A 135 4.07 4.50 24.59
C LEU A 135 3.26 3.23 24.91
N ASP A 136 2.10 3.34 25.53
CA ASP A 136 1.12 2.26 25.65
C ASP A 136 0.39 1.95 24.34
N ARG A 137 0.48 2.87 23.37
CA ARG A 137 -0.01 2.67 22.00
C ARG A 137 1.11 2.14 21.11
N GLU A 138 0.88 0.98 20.51
CA GLU A 138 1.88 0.34 19.65
C GLU A 138 2.32 1.23 18.49
N TRP A 139 1.39 1.95 17.87
CA TRP A 139 1.71 2.86 16.76
C TRP A 139 2.57 4.07 17.18
N ILE A 140 2.43 4.57 18.43
CA ILE A 140 3.33 5.59 18.99
C ILE A 140 4.71 4.99 19.28
N LEU A 141 4.74 3.75 19.74
CA LEU A 141 5.99 3.05 19.97
C LEU A 141 6.74 2.82 18.64
N SER A 142 6.02 2.48 17.57
CA SER A 142 6.57 2.39 16.21
C SER A 142 7.14 3.72 15.74
N ALA A 143 6.38 4.80 15.91
CA ALA A 143 6.82 6.15 15.58
C ALA A 143 8.10 6.55 16.35
N LEU A 144 8.21 6.21 17.64
CA LEU A 144 9.44 6.44 18.40
C LEU A 144 10.65 5.72 17.78
N VAL A 145 10.46 4.46 17.36
CA VAL A 145 11.52 3.66 16.72
C VAL A 145 11.94 4.29 15.40
N GLU A 146 10.97 4.68 14.57
CA GLU A 146 11.21 5.31 13.27
C GLU A 146 11.90 6.67 13.40
N LEU A 147 11.41 7.56 14.25
CA LEU A 147 11.98 8.90 14.46
C LEU A 147 13.40 8.88 15.02
N THR A 148 13.79 7.80 15.69
CA THR A 148 15.12 7.66 16.30
C THR A 148 16.09 6.84 15.42
N GLU A 149 15.66 6.41 14.24
CA GLU A 149 16.50 5.66 13.32
C GLU A 149 17.76 6.46 12.93
N SER A 150 18.91 5.82 13.02
CA SER A 150 20.23 6.43 12.70
C SER A 150 20.59 7.69 13.52
N GLN A 151 19.90 7.94 14.64
CA GLN A 151 20.12 9.12 15.50
C GLN A 151 21.00 8.82 16.72
N GLY A 152 21.49 7.57 16.86
CA GLY A 152 22.36 7.17 17.99
C GLY A 152 21.64 7.14 19.33
N ARG A 153 20.34 6.89 19.35
CA ARG A 153 19.49 6.84 20.55
C ARG A 153 19.04 5.45 20.93
N ASP A 154 19.63 4.40 20.34
CA ASP A 154 19.14 3.03 20.44
C ASP A 154 19.05 2.52 21.88
N GLU A 155 20.03 2.81 22.73
CA GLU A 155 19.98 2.39 24.14
C GLU A 155 18.84 3.07 24.90
N GLN A 156 18.60 4.37 24.67
CA GLN A 156 17.46 5.09 25.26
C GLN A 156 16.14 4.51 24.80
N VAL A 157 16.03 4.19 23.52
CA VAL A 157 14.82 3.59 22.92
C VAL A 157 14.58 2.20 23.48
N LEU A 158 15.62 1.37 23.62
CA LEU A 158 15.54 0.06 24.25
C LEU A 158 15.02 0.13 25.71
N GLU A 159 15.48 1.11 26.48
CA GLU A 159 14.99 1.34 27.85
C GLU A 159 13.49 1.68 27.86
N LEU A 160 13.02 2.47 26.89
CA LEU A 160 11.60 2.87 26.76
C LEU A 160 10.71 1.73 26.27
N ILE A 161 11.20 0.87 25.37
CA ILE A 161 10.45 -0.27 24.82
C ILE A 161 10.36 -1.44 25.81
N ALA A 162 11.42 -1.70 26.59
CA ALA A 162 11.56 -2.89 27.43
C ALA A 162 10.34 -3.15 28.34
N PRO A 163 9.74 -2.15 29.02
CA PRO A 163 8.55 -2.37 29.85
C PRO A 163 7.34 -2.86 29.05
N ARG A 164 7.17 -2.37 27.82
CA ARG A 164 6.06 -2.75 26.93
C ARG A 164 6.23 -4.14 26.35
N ALA A 165 7.44 -4.47 25.91
CA ALA A 165 7.77 -5.82 25.46
C ALA A 165 7.60 -6.85 26.61
N GLN A 166 7.97 -6.49 27.84
CA GLN A 166 7.74 -7.34 29.00
C GLN A 166 6.25 -7.48 29.34
N GLN A 167 5.46 -6.43 29.21
CA GLN A 167 4.00 -6.49 29.36
C GLN A 167 3.37 -7.40 28.31
N ALA A 168 3.79 -7.28 27.03
CA ALA A 168 3.32 -8.13 25.94
C ALA A 168 3.62 -9.63 26.22
N ARG A 169 4.83 -9.95 26.74
CA ARG A 169 5.20 -11.32 27.16
C ARG A 169 4.35 -11.84 28.29
N SER A 170 3.88 -10.97 29.17
CA SER A 170 3.09 -11.33 30.35
C SER A 170 1.59 -11.42 30.05
N ALA A 171 1.12 -10.85 28.95
CA ALA A 171 -0.29 -10.87 28.55
C ALA A 171 -0.74 -12.31 28.22
N ARG A 172 -1.93 -12.69 28.69
CA ARG A 172 -2.54 -14.00 28.45
C ARG A 172 -3.94 -13.84 27.87
N GLY A 173 -4.29 -14.67 26.89
CA GLY A 173 -5.66 -14.77 26.35
C GLY A 173 -6.01 -13.76 25.27
N GLU A 174 -7.24 -13.26 25.28
CA GLU A 174 -7.86 -12.48 24.18
C GLU A 174 -7.22 -11.12 23.90
N GLU A 175 -6.47 -10.55 24.85
CA GLU A 175 -5.74 -9.29 24.68
C GLU A 175 -4.57 -9.37 23.69
N ARG A 176 -4.31 -10.55 23.12
CA ARG A 176 -3.23 -10.79 22.14
C ARG A 176 -3.54 -10.33 20.71
N TRP A 177 -4.77 -9.92 20.44
CA TRP A 177 -5.16 -9.48 19.10
C TRP A 177 -4.95 -7.96 18.95
N SER A 178 -3.78 -7.57 18.50
CA SER A 178 -3.52 -6.22 18.01
C SER A 178 -3.63 -6.19 16.48
N PHE A 179 -4.23 -5.12 15.94
CA PHE A 179 -4.24 -4.85 14.51
C PHE A 179 -2.98 -4.08 14.06
N SER A 180 -2.05 -3.82 14.98
CA SER A 180 -0.79 -3.17 14.64
C SER A 180 0.10 -4.11 13.81
N PRO A 181 0.74 -3.62 12.74
CA PRO A 181 1.66 -4.42 11.93
C PRO A 181 2.94 -4.84 12.69
N SER A 182 3.29 -4.13 13.76
CA SER A 182 4.44 -4.42 14.62
C SER A 182 4.04 -4.35 16.09
N ASN A 183 4.60 -5.22 16.90
CA ASN A 183 4.40 -5.21 18.34
C ASN A 183 5.69 -4.80 19.08
N ALA A 184 5.60 -4.57 20.38
CA ALA A 184 6.75 -4.12 21.17
C ALA A 184 7.94 -5.10 21.15
N GLN A 185 7.70 -6.39 20.94
CA GLN A 185 8.76 -7.42 20.84
C GLN A 185 9.52 -7.29 19.52
N ASP A 186 8.78 -7.12 18.40
CA ASP A 186 9.33 -6.93 17.07
C ASP A 186 10.11 -5.61 17.00
N LEU A 187 9.55 -4.52 17.53
CA LEU A 187 10.20 -3.22 17.64
C LEU A 187 11.48 -3.28 18.50
N GLN A 188 11.45 -4.03 19.61
CA GLN A 188 12.64 -4.24 20.43
C GLN A 188 13.74 -4.98 19.64
N ALA A 189 13.37 -6.00 18.86
CA ALA A 189 14.30 -6.73 18.01
C ALA A 189 14.89 -5.84 16.91
N GLN A 190 14.08 -5.00 16.28
CA GLN A 190 14.52 -4.03 15.27
C GLN A 190 15.54 -3.04 15.84
N VAL A 191 15.31 -2.51 17.03
CA VAL A 191 16.26 -1.60 17.68
C VAL A 191 17.53 -2.31 18.08
N LEU A 192 17.48 -3.55 18.56
CA LEU A 192 18.66 -4.38 18.83
C LEU A 192 19.47 -4.64 17.55
N GLU A 193 18.78 -4.96 16.43
CA GLU A 193 19.42 -5.19 15.14
C GLU A 193 20.20 -3.96 14.67
N ARG A 194 19.56 -2.76 14.68
CA ARG A 194 20.23 -1.53 14.26
C ARG A 194 21.34 -1.06 15.22
N ALA A 195 21.30 -1.52 16.49
CA ALA A 195 22.38 -1.32 17.47
C ALA A 195 23.51 -2.36 17.35
N ASP A 196 23.55 -3.15 16.26
CA ASP A 196 24.53 -4.24 16.02
C ASP A 196 24.49 -5.36 17.09
N ARG A 197 23.35 -5.52 17.77
CA ARG A 197 23.11 -6.55 18.80
C ARG A 197 22.25 -7.71 18.25
N VAL A 198 22.57 -8.17 17.04
CA VAL A 198 21.78 -9.17 16.28
C VAL A 198 21.60 -10.47 17.06
N ASP A 199 22.65 -10.99 17.69
CA ASP A 199 22.56 -12.24 18.47
C ASP A 199 21.61 -12.13 19.66
N GLU A 200 21.42 -10.93 20.20
CA GLU A 200 20.48 -10.69 21.29
C GLU A 200 19.05 -10.64 20.75
N ALA A 201 18.81 -9.98 19.61
CA ALA A 201 17.53 -9.97 18.93
C ALA A 201 17.07 -11.39 18.57
N VAL A 202 17.96 -12.19 17.97
CA VAL A 202 17.71 -13.58 17.58
C VAL A 202 17.35 -14.44 18.82
N ARG A 203 18.13 -14.35 19.88
CA ARG A 203 17.85 -15.10 21.12
C ARG A 203 16.54 -14.69 21.76
N MET A 204 16.22 -13.41 21.75
CA MET A 204 15.03 -12.84 22.35
C MET A 204 13.78 -13.31 21.60
N LEU A 205 13.69 -13.08 20.28
CA LEU A 205 12.54 -13.53 19.48
C LEU A 205 12.41 -15.05 19.46
N GLY A 206 13.50 -15.79 19.38
CA GLY A 206 13.50 -17.25 19.44
C GLY A 206 12.93 -17.77 20.77
N ALA A 207 13.27 -17.11 21.90
CA ALA A 207 12.71 -17.44 23.21
C ALA A 207 11.20 -17.11 23.30
N ASP A 208 10.78 -15.98 22.75
CA ASP A 208 9.37 -15.57 22.69
C ASP A 208 8.53 -16.57 21.87
N ILE A 209 9.04 -17.02 20.73
CA ILE A 209 8.40 -18.03 19.88
C ILE A 209 8.32 -19.39 20.60
N ALA A 210 9.42 -19.82 21.24
CA ALA A 210 9.46 -21.08 21.98
C ALA A 210 8.49 -21.10 23.17
N ALA A 211 8.35 -19.95 23.84
CA ALA A 211 7.41 -19.77 24.95
C ALA A 211 5.95 -19.56 24.52
N GLY A 212 5.70 -19.38 23.22
CA GLY A 212 4.39 -19.06 22.68
C GLY A 212 3.94 -17.61 22.97
N HIS A 213 4.86 -16.71 23.20
CA HIS A 213 4.63 -15.28 23.45
C HIS A 213 4.67 -14.49 22.15
N PHE A 214 3.84 -14.81 21.16
CA PHE A 214 3.87 -14.14 19.87
C PHE A 214 2.48 -14.02 19.23
N LEU A 215 2.32 -13.00 18.41
CA LEU A 215 1.22 -12.87 17.46
C LEU A 215 1.65 -13.59 16.18
N VAL A 216 0.91 -14.63 15.81
CA VAL A 216 1.31 -15.66 14.82
C VAL A 216 1.87 -15.07 13.52
N GLN A 217 1.35 -13.95 13.04
CA GLN A 217 1.77 -13.39 11.77
C GLN A 217 2.94 -12.41 11.87
N ASN A 218 3.04 -11.62 12.93
CA ASN A 218 4.01 -10.54 13.01
C ASN A 218 5.36 -10.99 13.58
N THR A 219 5.37 -11.60 14.75
CA THR A 219 6.63 -11.97 15.40
C THR A 219 7.35 -13.11 14.69
N LEU A 220 6.60 -14.09 14.11
CA LEU A 220 7.21 -15.16 13.31
C LEU A 220 7.83 -14.61 12.04
N THR A 221 7.12 -13.71 11.35
CA THR A 221 7.63 -13.02 10.16
C THR A 221 8.87 -12.20 10.49
N ALA A 222 8.81 -11.35 11.52
CA ALA A 222 9.94 -10.54 11.96
C ALA A 222 11.17 -11.39 12.32
N TYR A 223 10.95 -12.53 12.99
CA TYR A 223 12.02 -13.46 13.33
C TYR A 223 12.61 -14.13 12.08
N ALA A 224 11.78 -14.64 11.17
CA ALA A 224 12.22 -15.26 9.94
C ALA A 224 13.00 -14.28 9.04
N GLU A 225 12.53 -13.05 8.92
CA GLU A 225 13.21 -11.98 8.19
C GLU A 225 14.56 -11.61 8.84
N LEU A 226 14.61 -11.48 10.16
CA LEU A 226 15.85 -11.22 10.89
C LEU A 226 16.87 -12.33 10.63
N LEU A 227 16.46 -13.60 10.72
CA LEU A 227 17.32 -14.75 10.45
C LEU A 227 17.81 -14.76 9.00
N GLN A 228 16.94 -14.47 8.04
CA GLN A 228 17.30 -14.41 6.62
C GLN A 228 18.32 -13.30 6.35
N ARG A 229 18.05 -12.05 6.78
CA ARG A 229 18.94 -10.91 6.58
C ARG A 229 20.36 -11.16 7.11
N HIS A 230 20.48 -11.94 8.19
CA HIS A 230 21.76 -12.24 8.83
C HIS A 230 22.34 -13.64 8.52
N GLY A 231 21.81 -14.33 7.50
CA GLY A 231 22.31 -15.62 7.04
C GLY A 231 22.27 -16.74 8.09
N ARG A 232 21.31 -16.68 9.02
CA ARG A 232 21.17 -17.67 10.13
C ARG A 232 20.41 -18.90 9.63
N LEU A 233 20.99 -19.59 8.63
CA LEU A 233 20.36 -20.71 7.92
C LEU A 233 19.89 -21.85 8.81
N GLU A 234 20.67 -22.22 9.84
CA GLU A 234 20.31 -23.34 10.70
C GLU A 234 19.08 -23.04 11.58
N GLU A 235 19.02 -21.84 12.18
CA GLU A 235 17.87 -21.40 12.95
C GLU A 235 16.63 -21.26 12.04
N LEU A 236 16.82 -20.75 10.84
CA LEU A 236 15.76 -20.59 9.85
C LEU A 236 15.27 -21.95 9.33
N ARG A 237 16.17 -22.92 9.15
CA ARG A 237 15.83 -24.31 8.84
C ARG A 237 14.93 -24.92 9.91
N VAL A 238 15.30 -24.79 11.18
CA VAL A 238 14.51 -25.32 12.29
C VAL A 238 13.13 -24.68 12.35
N LEU A 239 13.03 -23.36 12.11
CA LEU A 239 11.76 -22.63 12.09
C LEU A 239 10.91 -23.07 10.88
N GLY A 240 11.49 -23.04 9.67
CA GLY A 240 10.80 -23.24 8.39
C GLY A 240 10.44 -24.69 8.09
N THR A 241 11.11 -25.68 8.71
CA THR A 241 10.77 -27.12 8.54
C THR A 241 10.03 -27.69 9.73
N GLY A 242 9.81 -26.89 10.79
CA GLY A 242 9.10 -27.30 12.00
C GLY A 242 7.60 -26.97 11.97
N LYS A 243 7.04 -26.77 13.15
CA LYS A 243 5.60 -26.46 13.35
C LYS A 243 5.16 -25.13 12.73
N HIS A 244 6.11 -24.27 12.37
CA HIS A 244 5.87 -22.95 11.78
C HIS A 244 6.24 -22.91 10.28
N ALA A 245 6.25 -24.08 9.62
CA ALA A 245 6.57 -24.18 8.21
C ALA A 245 5.67 -23.28 7.33
N GLY A 246 4.40 -23.14 7.69
CA GLY A 246 3.46 -22.28 6.97
C GLY A 246 3.91 -20.85 6.83
N GLU A 247 4.51 -20.29 7.88
CA GLU A 247 4.92 -18.90 7.94
C GLU A 247 6.38 -18.69 7.53
N ALA A 248 7.25 -19.68 7.70
CA ALA A 248 8.69 -19.47 7.64
C ALA A 248 9.43 -20.26 6.53
N LEU A 249 8.77 -21.23 5.87
CA LEU A 249 9.44 -22.06 4.86
C LEU A 249 9.89 -21.24 3.65
N ALA A 250 9.10 -20.26 3.22
CA ALA A 250 9.45 -19.38 2.11
C ALA A 250 10.74 -18.58 2.40
N TYR A 251 10.91 -18.09 3.63
CA TYR A 251 12.13 -17.40 4.05
C TYR A 251 13.33 -18.33 4.07
N TYR A 252 13.15 -19.58 4.52
CA TYR A 252 14.21 -20.57 4.49
C TYR A 252 14.63 -20.93 3.05
N ALA A 253 13.66 -21.17 2.17
CA ALA A 253 13.93 -21.45 0.76
C ALA A 253 14.64 -20.24 0.10
N ARG A 254 14.25 -19.02 0.43
CA ARG A 254 14.92 -17.81 -0.08
C ARG A 254 16.35 -17.69 0.44
N ALA A 255 16.59 -17.97 1.72
CA ALA A 255 17.91 -17.93 2.30
C ALA A 255 18.84 -19.01 1.71
N LEU A 256 18.30 -20.20 1.37
CA LEU A 256 19.04 -21.22 0.62
C LEU A 256 19.41 -20.74 -0.78
N GLU A 257 18.50 -20.09 -1.49
CA GLU A 257 18.75 -19.49 -2.80
C GLU A 257 19.85 -18.42 -2.70
N ASP A 258 19.77 -17.52 -1.71
CA ASP A 258 20.75 -16.46 -1.48
C ASP A 258 22.16 -17.04 -1.14
N ASP A 259 22.21 -18.25 -0.57
CA ASP A 259 23.46 -19.01 -0.28
C ASP A 259 23.94 -19.89 -1.46
N GLY A 260 23.24 -19.86 -2.61
CA GLY A 260 23.58 -20.63 -3.81
C GLY A 260 23.21 -22.11 -3.72
N GLN A 261 22.20 -22.45 -2.89
CA GLN A 261 21.68 -23.81 -2.70
C GLN A 261 20.28 -23.95 -3.31
N GLU A 262 20.13 -23.54 -4.58
CA GLU A 262 18.82 -23.47 -5.28
C GLU A 262 18.15 -24.84 -5.38
N ASP A 263 18.94 -25.91 -5.61
CA ASP A 263 18.40 -27.28 -5.71
C ASP A 263 17.80 -27.74 -4.37
N GLU A 264 18.39 -27.35 -3.23
CA GLU A 264 17.87 -27.66 -1.90
C GLU A 264 16.63 -26.81 -1.60
N ALA A 265 16.63 -25.55 -1.98
CA ALA A 265 15.45 -24.65 -1.87
C ALA A 265 14.26 -25.24 -2.61
N GLU A 266 14.45 -25.70 -3.86
CA GLU A 266 13.39 -26.36 -4.62
C GLU A 266 12.94 -27.68 -3.96
N ALA A 267 13.89 -28.52 -3.55
CA ALA A 267 13.58 -29.83 -2.95
C ALA A 267 12.74 -29.70 -1.68
N VAL A 268 13.08 -28.75 -0.81
CA VAL A 268 12.34 -28.53 0.44
C VAL A 268 10.92 -28.02 0.18
N LEU A 269 10.74 -27.08 -0.76
CA LEU A 269 9.42 -26.59 -1.14
C LEU A 269 8.55 -27.69 -1.74
N ARG A 270 9.09 -28.51 -2.67
CA ARG A 270 8.37 -29.66 -3.26
C ARG A 270 7.98 -30.69 -2.21
N HIS A 271 8.84 -30.94 -1.22
CA HIS A 271 8.53 -31.83 -0.11
C HIS A 271 7.30 -31.35 0.68
N PHE A 272 7.23 -30.08 1.03
CA PHE A 272 6.11 -29.52 1.77
C PHE A 272 4.84 -29.40 0.93
N ILE A 273 4.93 -29.11 -0.37
CA ILE A 273 3.78 -29.15 -1.30
C ILE A 273 3.16 -30.55 -1.31
N ALA A 274 3.98 -31.60 -1.34
CA ALA A 274 3.48 -32.97 -1.38
C ALA A 274 2.89 -33.47 -0.04
N ALA A 275 3.30 -32.87 1.09
CA ALA A 275 2.89 -33.30 2.43
C ALA A 275 1.75 -32.45 3.02
N ALA A 276 1.51 -31.24 2.55
CA ALA A 276 0.54 -30.29 3.12
C ALA A 276 -0.88 -30.58 2.62
N GLU A 277 -1.86 -30.40 3.50
CA GLU A 277 -3.28 -30.39 3.14
C GLU A 277 -3.65 -29.13 2.31
N TYR A 278 -3.00 -28.00 2.61
CA TYR A 278 -3.18 -26.72 1.92
C TYR A 278 -1.82 -26.23 1.40
N PRO A 279 -1.40 -26.65 0.20
CA PRO A 279 -0.04 -26.40 -0.30
C PRO A 279 0.18 -25.03 -0.95
N ASP A 280 -0.84 -24.19 -1.11
CA ASP A 280 -0.83 -23.02 -1.98
C ASP A 280 0.27 -22.01 -1.64
N GLN A 281 0.53 -21.75 -0.36
CA GLN A 281 1.60 -20.88 0.08
C GLN A 281 3.00 -21.41 -0.31
N PHE A 282 3.19 -22.73 -0.33
CA PHE A 282 4.45 -23.35 -0.73
C PHE A 282 4.58 -23.41 -2.25
N ARG A 283 3.46 -23.61 -2.95
CA ARG A 283 3.39 -23.50 -4.42
C ARG A 283 3.76 -22.08 -4.86
N TRP A 284 3.22 -21.05 -4.19
CA TRP A 284 3.58 -19.66 -4.45
C TRP A 284 5.07 -19.41 -4.30
N ALA A 285 5.68 -19.81 -3.18
CA ALA A 285 7.11 -19.67 -2.94
C ALA A 285 7.96 -20.40 -4.00
N LEU A 286 7.50 -21.58 -4.48
CA LEU A 286 8.16 -22.32 -5.55
C LEU A 286 8.02 -21.62 -6.91
N ILE A 287 6.86 -21.05 -7.23
CA ILE A 287 6.66 -20.25 -8.46
C ILE A 287 7.60 -19.05 -8.48
N GLU A 288 7.72 -18.35 -7.36
CA GLU A 288 8.65 -17.22 -7.26
C GLU A 288 10.11 -17.66 -7.41
N LEU A 289 10.53 -18.74 -6.77
CA LEU A 289 11.87 -19.30 -6.90
C LEU A 289 12.18 -19.63 -8.37
N LEU A 290 11.32 -20.41 -9.03
CA LEU A 290 11.49 -20.81 -10.42
C LEU A 290 11.44 -19.61 -11.37
N GLY A 291 10.60 -18.62 -11.10
CA GLY A 291 10.54 -17.36 -11.86
C GLY A 291 11.84 -16.60 -11.82
N ARG A 292 12.45 -16.43 -10.62
CA ARG A 292 13.77 -15.78 -10.47
C ARG A 292 14.89 -16.52 -11.18
N GLN A 293 14.80 -17.86 -11.29
CA GLN A 293 15.73 -18.71 -12.05
C GLN A 293 15.48 -18.68 -13.57
N GLY A 294 14.43 -18.01 -14.03
CA GLY A 294 14.03 -18.01 -15.44
C GLY A 294 13.39 -19.34 -15.94
N ARG A 295 13.05 -20.24 -15.01
CA ARG A 295 12.41 -21.54 -15.30
C ARG A 295 10.89 -21.38 -15.39
N ILE A 296 10.46 -20.60 -16.38
CA ILE A 296 9.06 -20.16 -16.53
C ILE A 296 8.11 -21.35 -16.74
N GLU A 297 8.49 -22.34 -17.56
CA GLU A 297 7.68 -23.53 -17.82
C GLU A 297 7.42 -24.34 -16.54
N ASP A 298 8.44 -24.52 -15.72
CA ASP A 298 8.33 -25.24 -14.45
C ASP A 298 7.43 -24.47 -13.48
N ALA A 299 7.54 -23.13 -13.44
CA ALA A 299 6.70 -22.27 -12.62
C ALA A 299 5.22 -22.34 -13.06
N VAL A 300 4.95 -22.30 -14.37
CA VAL A 300 3.61 -22.48 -14.94
C VAL A 300 3.02 -23.84 -14.53
N GLU A 301 3.81 -24.90 -14.60
CA GLU A 301 3.34 -26.25 -14.22
C GLU A 301 3.00 -26.32 -12.71
N VAL A 302 3.80 -25.69 -11.84
CA VAL A 302 3.52 -25.61 -10.40
C VAL A 302 2.26 -24.80 -10.13
N GLY A 303 2.06 -23.71 -10.85
CA GLY A 303 0.90 -22.84 -10.71
C GLY A 303 -0.33 -23.31 -11.47
N ARG A 304 -0.22 -24.39 -12.27
CA ARG A 304 -1.37 -24.98 -12.97
C ARG A 304 -2.40 -25.46 -11.97
N PRO A 305 -3.61 -24.92 -12.01
CA PRO A 305 -4.58 -25.19 -10.97
C PRO A 305 -5.08 -26.63 -10.99
N THR A 306 -5.17 -27.17 -9.81
CA THR A 306 -6.07 -28.27 -9.51
C THR A 306 -7.39 -27.64 -9.11
N PHE A 307 -8.47 -27.99 -9.70
CA PHE A 307 -9.86 -27.52 -9.64
C PHE A 307 -10.41 -27.04 -8.27
N ASP A 308 -9.62 -26.43 -7.40
CA ASP A 308 -10.03 -26.00 -6.07
C ASP A 308 -10.09 -24.46 -5.97
N TYR A 309 -11.05 -23.95 -5.21
CA TYR A 309 -11.42 -22.54 -5.05
C TYR A 309 -10.28 -21.60 -4.68
N HIS A 310 -9.19 -22.10 -4.08
CA HIS A 310 -8.04 -21.31 -3.61
C HIS A 310 -7.01 -20.98 -4.68
N ASP A 311 -7.12 -21.54 -5.85
CA ASP A 311 -6.12 -21.41 -6.94
C ASP A 311 -6.10 -20.05 -7.67
N ALA A 312 -7.07 -19.15 -7.44
CA ALA A 312 -7.16 -17.90 -8.18
C ALA A 312 -5.92 -17.01 -8.01
N CYS A 313 -5.37 -16.91 -6.79
CA CYS A 313 -4.17 -16.10 -6.53
C CYS A 313 -2.92 -16.68 -7.19
N LEU A 314 -2.74 -18.02 -7.15
CA LEU A 314 -1.63 -18.70 -7.81
C LEU A 314 -1.70 -18.51 -9.33
N PHE A 315 -2.91 -18.59 -9.87
CA PHE A 315 -3.15 -18.38 -11.28
C PHE A 315 -2.82 -16.96 -11.74
N GLU A 316 -3.24 -15.97 -10.97
CA GLU A 316 -2.87 -14.57 -11.20
C GLU A 316 -1.34 -14.39 -11.19
N GLY A 317 -0.65 -14.98 -10.23
CA GLY A 317 0.81 -14.96 -10.16
C GLY A 317 1.48 -15.54 -11.40
N VAL A 318 0.97 -16.66 -11.92
CA VAL A 318 1.49 -17.25 -13.16
C VAL A 318 1.23 -16.37 -14.39
N ILE A 319 0.04 -15.76 -14.49
CA ILE A 319 -0.28 -14.82 -15.57
C ILE A 319 0.69 -13.63 -15.54
N HIS A 320 0.96 -13.06 -14.37
CA HIS A 320 1.93 -11.99 -14.23
C HIS A 320 3.35 -12.42 -14.57
N LEU A 321 3.77 -13.61 -14.15
CA LEU A 321 5.08 -14.15 -14.48
C LEU A 321 5.26 -14.31 -16.00
N LEU A 322 4.24 -14.84 -16.70
CA LEU A 322 4.26 -14.97 -18.16
C LEU A 322 4.29 -13.58 -18.83
N HIS A 323 3.53 -12.62 -18.31
CA HIS A 323 3.57 -11.24 -18.80
C HIS A 323 4.96 -10.61 -18.64
N GLU A 324 5.58 -10.70 -17.46
CA GLU A 324 6.93 -10.19 -17.20
C GLU A 324 8.00 -10.86 -18.09
N ALA A 325 7.79 -12.12 -18.41
CA ALA A 325 8.64 -12.86 -19.35
C ALA A 325 8.36 -12.54 -20.83
N GLY A 326 7.40 -11.66 -21.13
CA GLY A 326 6.99 -11.31 -22.51
C GLY A 326 6.23 -12.43 -23.24
N ARG A 327 5.73 -13.42 -22.51
CA ARG A 327 5.04 -14.62 -23.07
C ARG A 327 3.51 -14.44 -23.07
N LEU A 328 3.05 -13.37 -23.70
CA LEU A 328 1.64 -12.95 -23.67
C LEU A 328 0.69 -13.96 -24.30
N ASP A 329 1.10 -14.61 -25.39
CA ASP A 329 0.29 -15.64 -26.05
C ASP A 329 0.11 -16.88 -25.15
N ASP A 330 1.13 -17.26 -24.38
CA ASP A 330 1.03 -18.37 -23.42
C ASP A 330 0.12 -18.00 -22.24
N ALA A 331 0.18 -16.76 -21.77
CA ALA A 331 -0.74 -16.25 -20.75
C ALA A 331 -2.20 -16.27 -21.22
N LEU A 332 -2.46 -15.85 -22.47
CA LEU A 332 -3.78 -15.94 -23.09
C LEU A 332 -4.26 -17.39 -23.27
N ALA A 333 -3.37 -18.29 -23.72
CA ALA A 333 -3.69 -19.71 -23.85
C ALA A 333 -4.04 -20.34 -22.49
N LEU A 334 -3.32 -19.94 -21.42
CA LEU A 334 -3.58 -20.41 -20.07
C LEU A 334 -4.94 -19.92 -19.55
N LEU A 335 -5.39 -18.71 -19.90
CA LEU A 335 -6.76 -18.25 -19.63
C LEU A 335 -7.82 -19.11 -20.33
N ASP A 336 -7.55 -19.54 -21.56
CA ASP A 336 -8.48 -20.35 -22.36
C ASP A 336 -8.60 -21.81 -21.88
N GLU A 337 -7.61 -22.33 -21.15
CA GLU A 337 -7.62 -23.68 -20.58
C GLU A 337 -8.61 -23.86 -19.42
N ARG A 338 -9.22 -22.78 -18.94
CA ARG A 338 -10.10 -22.81 -17.75
C ARG A 338 -11.46 -23.42 -18.04
N SER A 339 -12.03 -24.07 -17.00
CA SER A 339 -13.40 -24.54 -17.09
C SER A 339 -14.40 -23.38 -17.19
N ALA A 340 -15.51 -23.59 -17.90
CA ALA A 340 -16.57 -22.60 -18.02
C ALA A 340 -17.13 -22.19 -16.65
N GLU A 341 -17.23 -23.12 -15.69
CA GLU A 341 -17.72 -22.87 -14.33
C GLU A 341 -16.81 -21.91 -13.56
N PHE A 342 -15.49 -22.11 -13.62
CA PHE A 342 -14.53 -21.23 -12.99
C PHE A 342 -14.51 -19.83 -13.62
N ILE A 343 -14.65 -19.76 -14.97
CA ILE A 343 -14.76 -18.49 -15.70
C ILE A 343 -16.03 -17.76 -15.30
N GLU A 344 -17.16 -18.43 -15.12
CA GLU A 344 -18.44 -17.81 -14.71
C GLU A 344 -18.35 -17.21 -13.30
N GLU A 345 -17.76 -17.92 -12.35
CA GLU A 345 -17.58 -17.46 -10.98
C GLU A 345 -16.63 -16.24 -10.88
N HIS A 346 -15.60 -16.17 -11.73
CA HIS A 346 -14.59 -15.10 -11.73
C HIS A 346 -14.66 -14.25 -13.01
N SER A 347 -15.82 -14.11 -13.61
CA SER A 347 -16.00 -13.55 -14.96
C SER A 347 -15.40 -12.16 -15.16
N SER A 348 -15.54 -11.26 -14.19
CA SER A 348 -14.99 -9.90 -14.27
C SER A 348 -13.46 -9.92 -14.25
N TRP A 349 -12.84 -10.75 -13.41
CA TRP A 349 -11.38 -10.90 -13.34
C TRP A 349 -10.81 -11.45 -14.66
N PHE A 350 -11.42 -12.52 -15.19
CA PHE A 350 -11.02 -13.12 -16.48
C PHE A 350 -11.15 -12.13 -17.64
N SER A 351 -12.26 -11.42 -17.69
CA SER A 351 -12.52 -10.44 -18.74
C SER A 351 -11.50 -9.30 -18.72
N SER A 352 -11.22 -8.77 -17.52
CA SER A 352 -10.24 -7.70 -17.36
C SER A 352 -8.83 -8.14 -17.74
N ASN A 353 -8.38 -9.31 -17.28
CA ASN A 353 -7.06 -9.84 -17.61
C ASN A 353 -6.93 -10.16 -19.10
N ARG A 354 -7.97 -10.70 -19.74
CA ARG A 354 -7.94 -10.97 -21.18
C ARG A 354 -7.82 -9.69 -22.00
N ILE A 355 -8.61 -8.66 -21.66
CA ILE A 355 -8.54 -7.36 -22.34
C ILE A 355 -7.14 -6.76 -22.15
N TRP A 356 -6.62 -6.80 -20.92
CA TRP A 356 -5.29 -6.30 -20.59
C TRP A 356 -4.19 -7.02 -21.37
N LEU A 357 -4.14 -8.34 -21.35
CA LEU A 357 -3.13 -9.14 -22.08
C LEU A 357 -3.18 -8.92 -23.60
N LEU A 358 -4.39 -8.82 -24.16
CA LEU A 358 -4.55 -8.50 -25.58
C LEU A 358 -4.02 -7.09 -25.91
N GLY A 359 -4.27 -6.13 -25.04
CA GLY A 359 -3.75 -4.77 -25.17
C GLY A 359 -2.22 -4.72 -25.11
N GLU A 360 -1.61 -5.35 -24.09
CA GLU A 360 -0.15 -5.46 -23.94
C GLU A 360 0.52 -6.18 -25.12
N ALA A 361 -0.20 -7.15 -25.72
CA ALA A 361 0.25 -7.83 -26.96
C ALA A 361 0.08 -6.98 -28.24
N GLY A 362 -0.44 -5.74 -28.13
CA GLY A 362 -0.73 -4.88 -29.28
C GLY A 362 -1.93 -5.36 -30.12
N ARG A 363 -2.72 -6.33 -29.63
CA ARG A 363 -3.89 -6.91 -30.31
C ARG A 363 -5.17 -6.12 -29.99
N HIS A 364 -5.09 -4.78 -30.16
CA HIS A 364 -6.10 -3.84 -29.68
C HIS A 364 -7.49 -4.05 -30.31
N GLU A 365 -7.56 -4.31 -31.62
CA GLU A 365 -8.83 -4.59 -32.31
C GLU A 365 -9.51 -5.85 -31.74
N GLU A 366 -8.72 -6.86 -31.41
CA GLU A 366 -9.22 -8.11 -30.83
C GLU A 366 -9.68 -7.89 -29.39
N ALA A 367 -8.96 -7.06 -28.61
CA ALA A 367 -9.34 -6.66 -27.27
C ALA A 367 -10.70 -5.93 -27.27
N LEU A 368 -10.90 -4.98 -28.19
CA LEU A 368 -12.17 -4.28 -28.36
C LEU A 368 -13.29 -5.23 -28.80
N ALA A 369 -13.04 -6.09 -29.78
CA ALA A 369 -14.03 -7.07 -30.24
C ALA A 369 -14.46 -8.01 -29.12
N TYR A 370 -13.50 -8.48 -28.29
CA TYR A 370 -13.81 -9.27 -27.09
C TYR A 370 -14.63 -8.47 -26.07
N ALA A 371 -14.22 -7.23 -25.78
CA ALA A 371 -14.94 -6.34 -24.86
C ALA A 371 -16.38 -6.01 -25.29
N GLU A 372 -16.69 -6.08 -26.59
CA GLU A 372 -18.05 -5.91 -27.12
C GLU A 372 -18.94 -7.14 -26.90
N THR A 373 -18.37 -8.29 -26.68
CA THR A 373 -19.13 -9.54 -26.35
C THR A 373 -19.57 -9.59 -24.89
N LEU A 374 -18.98 -8.75 -24.03
CA LEU A 374 -19.25 -8.78 -22.60
C LEU A 374 -20.54 -8.02 -22.25
N PRO A 375 -21.24 -8.41 -21.14
CA PRO A 375 -22.37 -7.66 -20.64
C PRO A 375 -22.02 -6.19 -20.34
N PRO A 376 -22.89 -5.24 -20.65
CA PRO A 376 -22.60 -3.80 -20.44
C PRO A 376 -22.30 -3.42 -18.98
N ASP A 377 -22.84 -4.18 -18.03
CA ASP A 377 -22.67 -4.03 -16.59
C ASP A 377 -21.41 -4.74 -16.02
N THR A 378 -20.55 -5.27 -16.90
CA THR A 378 -19.26 -5.85 -16.49
C THR A 378 -18.41 -4.77 -15.83
N TYR A 379 -17.95 -5.07 -14.60
CA TYR A 379 -17.16 -4.12 -13.82
C TYR A 379 -15.89 -3.68 -14.56
N GLY A 380 -15.66 -2.37 -14.64
CA GLY A 380 -14.47 -1.78 -15.27
C GLY A 380 -14.43 -1.82 -16.81
N LEU A 381 -15.47 -2.34 -17.47
CA LEU A 381 -15.50 -2.51 -18.94
C LEU A 381 -15.29 -1.19 -19.70
N THR A 382 -15.96 -0.11 -19.28
CA THR A 382 -15.85 1.20 -19.93
C THR A 382 -14.41 1.72 -19.84
N VAL A 383 -13.77 1.59 -18.67
CA VAL A 383 -12.38 2.03 -18.45
C VAL A 383 -11.42 1.19 -19.29
N SER A 384 -11.61 -0.13 -19.34
CA SER A 384 -10.78 -1.03 -20.15
C SER A 384 -10.89 -0.71 -21.66
N LYS A 385 -12.10 -0.45 -22.16
CA LYS A 385 -12.31 -0.02 -23.56
C LYS A 385 -11.66 1.33 -23.85
N ALA A 386 -11.77 2.29 -22.91
CA ALA A 386 -11.15 3.59 -23.05
C ALA A 386 -9.62 3.49 -23.09
N TRP A 387 -9.04 2.64 -22.26
CA TRP A 387 -7.61 2.36 -22.29
C TRP A 387 -7.16 1.78 -23.65
N ILE A 388 -7.85 0.78 -24.20
CA ILE A 388 -7.54 0.24 -25.52
C ILE A 388 -7.64 1.31 -26.62
N LEU A 389 -8.66 2.16 -26.57
CA LEU A 389 -8.80 3.27 -27.53
C LEU A 389 -7.65 4.27 -27.39
N GLU A 390 -7.19 4.53 -26.16
CA GLU A 390 -6.01 5.38 -25.90
C GLU A 390 -4.75 4.78 -26.54
N GLU A 391 -4.49 3.48 -26.34
CA GLU A 391 -3.34 2.76 -26.93
C GLU A 391 -3.39 2.74 -28.47
N MET A 392 -4.58 2.76 -29.05
CA MET A 392 -4.78 2.92 -30.51
C MET A 392 -4.61 4.38 -30.98
N GLY A 393 -4.32 5.34 -30.11
CA GLY A 393 -4.25 6.77 -30.45
C GLY A 393 -5.61 7.43 -30.67
N ARG A 394 -6.72 6.79 -30.34
CA ARG A 394 -8.10 7.26 -30.52
C ARG A 394 -8.60 8.00 -29.26
N LEU A 395 -7.84 9.00 -28.83
CA LEU A 395 -8.08 9.74 -27.59
C LEU A 395 -9.49 10.31 -27.47
N GLU A 396 -10.00 10.94 -28.55
CA GLU A 396 -11.34 11.57 -28.49
C GLU A 396 -12.47 10.52 -28.38
N ASP A 397 -12.28 9.33 -28.96
CA ASP A 397 -13.23 8.23 -28.81
C ASP A 397 -13.21 7.69 -27.36
N ALA A 398 -12.03 7.55 -26.76
CA ALA A 398 -11.88 7.18 -25.37
C ALA A 398 -12.55 8.18 -24.42
N LEU A 399 -12.30 9.48 -24.64
CA LEU A 399 -12.95 10.55 -23.87
C LEU A 399 -14.47 10.57 -24.04
N ALA A 400 -14.97 10.36 -25.26
CA ALA A 400 -16.40 10.28 -25.53
C ALA A 400 -17.05 9.11 -24.79
N LEU A 401 -16.36 7.96 -24.78
CA LEU A 401 -16.83 6.76 -24.08
C LEU A 401 -16.90 6.98 -22.56
N LEU A 402 -15.85 7.52 -21.95
CA LEU A 402 -15.82 7.79 -20.50
C LEU A 402 -16.87 8.85 -20.10
N ARG A 403 -17.06 9.90 -20.92
CA ARG A 403 -18.05 10.94 -20.64
C ARG A 403 -19.51 10.46 -20.79
N ALA A 404 -19.75 9.44 -21.59
CA ALA A 404 -21.08 8.86 -21.78
C ALA A 404 -21.52 7.97 -20.60
N ASP A 405 -20.58 7.46 -19.83
CA ASP A 405 -20.84 6.61 -18.69
C ASP A 405 -21.06 7.45 -17.42
N THR A 406 -22.34 7.58 -17.04
CA THR A 406 -22.77 8.40 -15.88
C THR A 406 -22.46 7.76 -14.52
N GLU A 407 -22.05 6.51 -14.48
CA GLU A 407 -21.65 5.79 -13.27
C GLU A 407 -20.18 6.04 -12.91
N LEU A 408 -19.37 6.47 -13.88
CA LEU A 408 -17.95 6.76 -13.68
C LEU A 408 -17.71 8.07 -12.92
N GLN A 409 -16.63 8.10 -12.19
CA GLN A 409 -16.18 9.32 -11.52
C GLN A 409 -15.57 10.28 -12.54
N PRO A 410 -15.75 11.61 -12.39
CA PRO A 410 -15.11 12.61 -13.25
C PRO A 410 -13.57 12.49 -13.28
N SER A 411 -12.98 11.90 -12.25
CA SER A 411 -11.54 11.65 -12.15
C SER A 411 -11.01 10.73 -13.25
N GLU A 412 -11.79 9.81 -13.81
CA GLU A 412 -11.34 8.92 -14.88
C GLU A 412 -11.10 9.72 -16.19
N VAL A 413 -12.01 10.65 -16.51
CA VAL A 413 -11.84 11.56 -17.66
C VAL A 413 -10.67 12.51 -17.42
N ALA A 414 -10.55 13.04 -16.18
CA ALA A 414 -9.46 13.96 -15.83
C ALA A 414 -8.10 13.29 -15.93
N GLU A 415 -7.98 12.04 -15.51
CA GLU A 415 -6.74 11.28 -15.61
C GLU A 415 -6.27 11.12 -17.06
N LEU A 416 -7.18 10.71 -17.95
CA LEU A 416 -6.88 10.58 -19.38
C LEU A 416 -6.43 11.92 -19.98
N LEU A 417 -7.13 13.00 -19.66
CA LEU A 417 -6.76 14.35 -20.12
C LEU A 417 -5.37 14.77 -19.62
N ILE A 418 -5.05 14.51 -18.35
CA ILE A 418 -3.75 14.86 -17.78
C ILE A 418 -2.65 14.03 -18.45
N ARG A 419 -2.85 12.73 -18.70
CA ARG A 419 -1.87 11.90 -19.42
C ARG A 419 -1.50 12.48 -20.79
N HIS A 420 -2.46 13.09 -21.46
CA HIS A 420 -2.29 13.69 -22.78
C HIS A 420 -1.99 15.20 -22.75
N GLY A 421 -1.54 15.75 -21.62
CA GLY A 421 -1.10 17.16 -21.53
C GLY A 421 -2.24 18.19 -21.49
N ARG A 422 -3.52 17.75 -21.33
CA ARG A 422 -4.71 18.61 -21.27
C ARG A 422 -5.13 18.89 -19.82
N ALA A 423 -4.14 19.12 -18.93
CA ALA A 423 -4.36 19.27 -17.50
C ALA A 423 -5.34 20.41 -17.14
N ALA A 424 -5.28 21.54 -17.86
CA ALA A 424 -6.18 22.65 -17.62
C ALA A 424 -7.66 22.28 -17.92
N GLU A 425 -7.89 21.51 -18.97
CA GLU A 425 -9.23 21.01 -19.31
C GLU A 425 -9.72 19.99 -18.27
N ALA A 426 -8.82 19.12 -17.80
CA ALA A 426 -9.11 18.17 -16.75
C ALA A 426 -9.63 18.87 -15.48
N ILE A 427 -8.91 19.87 -15.00
CA ILE A 427 -9.28 20.63 -13.80
C ILE A 427 -10.56 21.43 -13.99
N ALA A 428 -10.71 22.10 -15.15
CA ALA A 428 -11.93 22.84 -15.46
C ALA A 428 -13.19 21.96 -15.57
N GLY A 429 -13.02 20.67 -15.90
CA GLY A 429 -14.10 19.69 -15.97
C GLY A 429 -14.48 19.05 -14.63
N MET A 430 -13.71 19.27 -13.56
CA MET A 430 -14.04 18.74 -12.24
C MET A 430 -15.04 19.65 -11.52
N PRO A 431 -16.04 19.07 -10.85
CA PRO A 431 -16.94 19.86 -10.01
C PRO A 431 -16.18 20.40 -8.79
N SER A 432 -16.63 21.52 -8.22
CA SER A 432 -16.08 21.99 -6.95
C SER A 432 -16.33 20.96 -5.83
N LEU A 433 -15.48 20.97 -4.81
CA LEU A 433 -15.60 20.05 -3.67
C LEU A 433 -17.00 20.10 -3.03
N ALA A 434 -17.54 21.29 -2.87
CA ALA A 434 -18.89 21.50 -2.31
C ALA A 434 -20.00 20.89 -3.18
N GLU A 435 -19.94 21.06 -4.50
CA GLU A 435 -20.89 20.46 -5.46
C GLU A 435 -20.80 18.94 -5.44
N HIS A 436 -19.58 18.39 -5.44
CA HIS A 436 -19.34 16.95 -5.40
C HIS A 436 -19.89 16.33 -4.10
N HIS A 437 -19.63 16.96 -2.95
CA HIS A 437 -20.16 16.53 -1.65
C HIS A 437 -21.68 16.61 -1.61
N ALA A 438 -22.28 17.68 -2.13
CA ALA A 438 -23.74 17.81 -2.20
C ALA A 438 -24.38 16.73 -3.09
N ALA A 439 -23.80 16.43 -4.23
CA ALA A 439 -24.25 15.36 -5.12
C ALA A 439 -24.18 13.98 -4.44
N SER A 440 -23.12 13.71 -3.67
CA SER A 440 -22.96 12.44 -2.94
C SER A 440 -24.02 12.20 -1.88
N ARG A 441 -24.55 13.28 -1.26
CA ARG A 441 -25.65 13.21 -0.27
C ARG A 441 -26.99 12.90 -0.91
N GLY A 442 -27.19 13.28 -2.19
CA GLY A 442 -28.43 13.05 -2.95
C GLY A 442 -28.61 11.60 -3.41
N VAL A 443 -27.52 10.88 -3.58
CA VAL A 443 -27.54 9.47 -3.99
C VAL A 443 -27.75 8.59 -2.76
N ARG A 444 -29.02 8.32 -2.41
CA ARG A 444 -29.38 7.19 -1.55
C ARG A 444 -29.04 5.91 -2.32
N ARG A 445 -27.81 5.42 -2.23
CA ARG A 445 -27.52 4.04 -2.63
C ARG A 445 -28.38 3.14 -1.72
N PRO A 446 -29.26 2.27 -2.28
CA PRO A 446 -29.81 1.20 -1.47
C PRO A 446 -28.61 0.44 -0.90
N CYS A 447 -28.61 0.20 0.42
CA CYS A 447 -27.63 -0.66 1.03
C CYS A 447 -27.63 -1.98 0.26
N ARG A 448 -26.71 -2.15 -0.67
CA ARG A 448 -26.32 -3.51 -1.07
C ARG A 448 -25.77 -4.12 0.20
N PRO A 449 -26.23 -5.34 0.58
CA PRO A 449 -25.59 -6.04 1.69
C PRO A 449 -24.08 -6.02 1.39
N ALA A 450 -23.31 -5.64 2.39
CA ALA A 450 -21.86 -5.64 2.29
C ALA A 450 -21.44 -7.05 1.88
N VAL A 451 -21.24 -7.27 0.61
CA VAL A 451 -20.31 -8.29 0.14
C VAL A 451 -19.01 -7.83 0.78
N ALA A 452 -18.51 -8.62 1.70
CA ALA A 452 -17.22 -8.36 2.31
C ALA A 452 -16.27 -7.95 1.18
N PRO A 453 -15.50 -6.84 1.33
CA PRO A 453 -14.58 -6.46 0.31
C PRO A 453 -13.61 -7.63 0.14
N THR A 454 -13.82 -8.42 -0.90
CA THR A 454 -12.72 -9.10 -1.55
C THR A 454 -11.83 -7.95 -1.92
N THR A 455 -10.75 -7.76 -1.18
CA THR A 455 -9.70 -6.80 -1.50
C THR A 455 -9.08 -7.28 -2.80
N LEU A 456 -9.73 -6.92 -3.90
CA LEU A 456 -9.04 -6.86 -5.18
C LEU A 456 -7.96 -5.79 -5.00
N PRO A 457 -6.70 -6.08 -5.31
CA PRO A 457 -5.72 -5.03 -5.41
C PRO A 457 -6.24 -4.05 -6.46
N SER A 458 -6.51 -2.83 -6.03
CA SER A 458 -6.85 -1.70 -6.89
C SER A 458 -5.60 -1.24 -7.63
N THR A 459 -5.11 -2.07 -8.54
CA THR A 459 -4.02 -1.71 -9.43
C THR A 459 -4.25 -2.41 -10.77
N LEU A 460 -5.08 -1.77 -11.60
CA LEU A 460 -4.76 -1.82 -13.02
C LEU A 460 -3.36 -1.21 -13.14
N PRO A 461 -2.41 -1.83 -13.86
CA PRO A 461 -1.05 -1.32 -13.98
C PRO A 461 -1.04 -0.13 -14.95
N PHE A 462 -1.43 1.05 -14.46
CA PHE A 462 -1.24 2.29 -15.19
C PHE A 462 0.06 2.95 -14.72
N GLY A 463 1.15 2.72 -15.45
CA GLY A 463 2.39 3.49 -15.32
C GLY A 463 3.65 2.67 -14.99
N ARG A 464 4.66 2.83 -15.82
CA ARG A 464 6.01 2.24 -15.71
C ARG A 464 6.83 2.63 -14.46
N ALA A 465 6.23 3.26 -13.43
CA ALA A 465 6.94 3.78 -12.26
C ALA A 465 6.75 2.96 -10.97
N ALA A 466 6.09 1.79 -11.00
CA ALA A 466 5.69 1.08 -9.78
C ALA A 466 6.53 -0.17 -9.45
N SER A 467 7.73 -0.33 -10.01
CA SER A 467 8.57 -1.53 -9.79
C SER A 467 9.36 -1.53 -8.46
N GLU A 468 9.49 -0.41 -7.76
CA GLU A 468 10.25 -0.35 -6.50
C GLU A 468 9.38 -0.37 -5.24
N GLU A 469 8.15 0.15 -5.26
CA GLU A 469 7.26 0.13 -4.09
C GLU A 469 6.54 -1.20 -3.83
N ARG A 470 6.49 -2.12 -4.80
CA ARG A 470 5.82 -3.42 -4.66
C ARG A 470 6.62 -4.49 -3.91
N ARG A 471 7.87 -4.22 -3.54
CA ARG A 471 8.69 -5.17 -2.76
C ARG A 471 8.30 -5.28 -1.30
N LEU A 472 7.39 -4.43 -0.80
CA LEU A 472 7.01 -4.37 0.63
C LEU A 472 5.55 -4.71 0.95
N ALA A 473 4.71 -5.04 -0.04
CA ALA A 473 3.34 -5.49 0.21
C ALA A 473 3.29 -7.02 0.25
N ALA A 474 3.54 -7.58 1.43
CA ALA A 474 3.36 -8.98 1.72
C ALA A 474 1.91 -9.44 1.47
N SER A 475 1.79 -10.50 0.71
CA SER A 475 0.74 -11.50 0.53
C SER A 475 -0.66 -11.24 1.14
N PRO A 476 -1.71 -11.03 0.33
CA PRO A 476 -3.10 -10.93 0.81
C PRO A 476 -3.77 -12.26 1.18
N CYS A 477 -3.15 -13.41 0.91
CA CYS A 477 -3.81 -14.73 1.02
C CYS A 477 -3.96 -15.32 2.45
N ALA A 478 -3.57 -14.62 3.51
CA ALA A 478 -3.66 -15.17 4.87
C ALA A 478 -5.00 -14.91 5.60
N ARG A 479 -6.06 -14.43 4.91
CA ARG A 479 -7.38 -14.18 5.55
C ARG A 479 -8.47 -15.05 4.95
N GLY A 480 -8.57 -16.28 5.37
CA GLY A 480 -9.70 -17.10 4.97
C GLY A 480 -9.66 -18.51 5.54
N GLY A 481 -9.87 -18.63 6.83
CA GLY A 481 -9.98 -19.96 7.43
C GLY A 481 -10.52 -19.93 8.84
N ARG A 482 -11.84 -19.73 8.98
CA ARG A 482 -12.63 -20.36 10.07
C ARG A 482 -14.13 -20.30 9.69
N ARG A 483 -14.66 -21.41 9.30
CA ARG A 483 -15.76 -22.06 10.00
C ARG A 483 -15.37 -23.48 10.29
#